data_ebbbe747fcb8f098801fd22293e7daf0
#
_entry.id   ebbbe747fcb8f098801fd22293e7daf0
#
_cell.length_a   1.000
_cell.length_b   1.000
_cell.length_c   1.000
_cell.angle_alpha   90.00
_cell.angle_beta   90.00
_cell.angle_gamma   90.00
#
_symmetry.space_group_name_H-M   'P 1'
#
loop_
_entity.id
_entity.type
_entity.pdbx_description
1 polymer ?
#
loop_
_entity_poly.entity_id
_entity_poly.type
_entity_poly.pdbx_seq_one_letter_code
_entity_poly.pdbx_strand_id
1 'polypeptide(L)'
;SWKKGSRHKSIDIHLVEKTEANINKIKKENIKVSFYKKIPKKWEGDVIFFAVKPQDFKKVAKEINLNNVFYKNIVSIMAGITTSKIRSYLKTQTSVTRVMPNLAVEVNLGVNCIFHSSNSKNLFKKSINSLFGILGNNYEIKDEKLLESVTAISGSGPAYFFLFLNVFEKIAHDLGFSKKVARGLTYGTVEGALELVKMENNTRKLIGSVSSKKGTTEAALKILEKKNTGLYKIMKDAVYAAKKRANSLSKLN
;
A
#
# COMPACT_ATOMS: atom_id res chain seq x y z
N SER A 1 11.84 -2.06 -8.36
CA SER A 1 11.03 -3.11 -9.03
C SER A 1 10.59 -2.71 -10.44
N TRP A 2 10.11 -1.48 -10.69
CA TRP A 2 9.63 -1.05 -12.02
C TRP A 2 10.65 -1.25 -13.16
N LYS A 3 11.93 -0.96 -12.95
CA LYS A 3 12.97 -1.21 -13.98
C LYS A 3 13.39 -2.68 -14.07
N LYS A 4 13.33 -3.43 -13.00
CA LYS A 4 13.66 -4.87 -13.00
C LYS A 4 12.59 -5.73 -13.67
N GLY A 5 11.32 -5.28 -13.67
CA GLY A 5 10.18 -6.02 -14.23
C GLY A 5 9.66 -5.51 -15.58
N SER A 6 10.09 -4.33 -16.06
CA SER A 6 9.52 -3.76 -17.27
C SER A 6 10.27 -4.19 -18.53
N ARG A 7 9.54 -4.83 -19.44
CA ARG A 7 9.89 -4.88 -20.87
C ARG A 7 9.74 -3.50 -21.55
N HIS A 8 9.41 -2.43 -20.79
CA HIS A 8 9.25 -1.07 -21.30
C HIS A 8 10.61 -0.40 -21.42
N LYS A 9 11.09 -0.35 -22.65
CA LYS A 9 12.44 0.07 -23.03
C LYS A 9 12.79 1.54 -22.79
N SER A 10 11.89 2.39 -22.24
CA SER A 10 12.12 3.84 -22.22
C SER A 10 11.46 4.64 -21.09
N ILE A 11 11.50 4.16 -19.86
CA ILE A 11 11.14 5.05 -18.74
C ILE A 11 12.42 5.77 -18.28
N ASP A 12 12.47 7.07 -18.50
CA ASP A 12 13.50 7.94 -17.94
C ASP A 12 13.01 8.45 -16.58
N ILE A 13 13.78 8.17 -15.51
CA ILE A 13 13.42 8.51 -14.15
C ILE A 13 14.34 9.59 -13.63
N HIS A 14 13.75 10.74 -13.29
CA HIS A 14 14.39 11.83 -12.60
C HIS A 14 13.91 11.83 -11.14
N LEU A 15 14.83 11.59 -10.21
CA LEU A 15 14.53 11.50 -8.79
C LEU A 15 15.06 12.70 -8.03
N VAL A 16 14.16 13.42 -7.36
CA VAL A 16 14.54 14.46 -6.40
C VAL A 16 14.55 13.85 -5.01
N GLU A 17 15.74 13.69 -4.43
CA GLU A 17 15.93 13.15 -3.09
C GLU A 17 17.04 13.95 -2.36
N LYS A 18 16.71 14.41 -1.14
CA LYS A 18 17.62 15.25 -0.33
C LYS A 18 18.59 14.44 0.52
N THR A 19 18.18 13.22 0.87
CA THR A 19 18.89 12.36 1.84
C THR A 19 19.91 11.49 1.12
N GLU A 20 21.18 11.70 1.41
CA GLU A 20 22.29 10.94 0.81
C GLU A 20 22.17 9.41 1.04
N ALA A 21 21.73 9.02 2.25
CA ALA A 21 21.50 7.60 2.56
C ALA A 21 20.48 6.94 1.63
N ASN A 22 19.38 7.64 1.28
CA ASN A 22 18.38 7.14 0.35
C ASN A 22 18.93 7.05 -1.07
N ILE A 23 19.67 8.06 -1.51
CA ILE A 23 20.36 8.08 -2.82
C ILE A 23 21.29 6.87 -2.93
N ASN A 24 22.12 6.63 -1.91
CA ASN A 24 23.07 5.52 -1.89
C ASN A 24 22.38 4.15 -1.89
N LYS A 25 21.25 4.02 -1.19
CA LYS A 25 20.43 2.80 -1.23
C LYS A 25 19.94 2.51 -2.64
N ILE A 26 19.44 3.53 -3.35
CA ILE A 26 18.91 3.36 -4.72
C ILE A 26 20.04 3.08 -5.73
N LYS A 27 21.20 3.73 -5.58
CA LYS A 27 22.38 3.48 -6.42
C LYS A 27 22.86 2.01 -6.34
N LYS A 28 22.81 1.40 -5.14
CA LYS A 28 23.16 -0.02 -4.95
C LYS A 28 22.25 -0.99 -5.74
N GLU A 29 21.04 -0.57 -6.11
CA GLU A 29 20.11 -1.38 -6.90
C GLU A 29 20.44 -1.40 -8.41
N ASN A 30 21.52 -0.74 -8.86
CA ASN A 30 21.92 -0.63 -10.28
C ASN A 30 20.80 -0.13 -11.20
N ILE A 31 19.96 0.78 -10.70
CA ILE A 31 18.88 1.38 -11.47
C ILE A 31 19.38 2.67 -12.12
N LYS A 32 19.25 2.80 -13.43
CA LYS A 32 19.60 4.02 -14.16
C LYS A 32 18.58 5.12 -13.84
N VAL A 33 18.95 6.06 -12.97
CA VAL A 33 18.13 7.18 -12.47
C VAL A 33 18.98 8.43 -12.47
N SER A 34 18.42 9.55 -12.91
CA SER A 34 19.03 10.88 -12.75
C SER A 34 18.67 11.43 -11.36
N PHE A 35 19.68 11.75 -10.56
CA PHE A 35 19.49 12.23 -9.17
C PHE A 35 19.63 13.74 -9.07
N TYR A 36 18.73 14.36 -8.31
CA TYR A 36 18.74 15.78 -8.01
C TYR A 36 18.53 15.99 -6.50
N LYS A 37 19.30 16.89 -5.88
CA LYS A 37 19.07 17.32 -4.48
C LYS A 37 17.99 18.40 -4.35
N LYS A 38 17.67 19.08 -5.46
CA LYS A 38 16.65 20.12 -5.57
C LYS A 38 15.84 19.92 -6.85
N ILE A 39 14.61 20.40 -6.87
CA ILE A 39 13.78 20.38 -8.08
C ILE A 39 14.46 21.26 -9.16
N PRO A 40 14.76 20.70 -10.34
CA PRO A 40 15.41 21.46 -11.41
C PRO A 40 14.49 22.57 -11.92
N LYS A 41 15.08 23.67 -12.38
CA LYS A 41 14.33 24.75 -13.04
C LYS A 41 13.96 24.36 -14.45
N LYS A 42 12.76 24.75 -14.90
CA LYS A 42 12.26 24.54 -16.27
C LYS A 42 12.33 23.08 -16.72
N TRP A 43 12.17 22.14 -15.77
CA TRP A 43 12.14 20.72 -16.10
C TRP A 43 10.80 20.35 -16.77
N GLU A 44 10.85 19.45 -17.74
CA GLU A 44 9.68 18.94 -18.44
C GLU A 44 9.62 17.42 -18.36
N GLY A 45 8.40 16.88 -18.22
CA GLY A 45 8.17 15.45 -18.19
C GLY A 45 6.72 15.06 -18.42
N ASP A 46 6.49 13.80 -18.72
CA ASP A 46 5.13 13.30 -18.93
C ASP A 46 4.36 13.14 -17.63
N VAL A 47 5.07 12.77 -16.54
CA VAL A 47 4.46 12.48 -15.25
C VAL A 47 5.31 13.04 -14.12
N ILE A 48 4.68 13.79 -13.22
CA ILE A 48 5.25 14.06 -11.91
C ILE A 48 4.70 13.07 -10.89
N PHE A 49 5.58 12.46 -10.10
CA PHE A 49 5.24 11.42 -9.15
C PHE A 49 5.53 11.89 -7.72
N PHE A 50 4.47 12.03 -6.89
CA PHE A 50 4.60 12.43 -5.50
C PHE A 50 4.69 11.22 -4.58
N ALA A 51 5.89 11.00 -4.02
CA ALA A 51 6.20 9.99 -3.01
C ALA A 51 6.76 10.63 -1.72
N VAL A 52 6.43 11.89 -1.47
CA VAL A 52 6.85 12.63 -0.27
C VAL A 52 5.89 12.40 0.88
N LYS A 53 6.32 12.69 2.12
CA LYS A 53 5.40 12.69 3.26
C LYS A 53 4.34 13.76 3.08
N PRO A 54 3.07 13.52 3.44
CA PRO A 54 1.97 14.48 3.26
C PRO A 54 2.27 15.89 3.81
N GLN A 55 2.90 15.98 4.97
CA GLN A 55 3.27 17.26 5.60
C GLN A 55 4.30 18.07 4.80
N ASP A 56 5.10 17.44 3.95
CA ASP A 56 6.11 18.10 3.12
C ASP A 56 5.56 18.58 1.78
N PHE A 57 4.36 18.11 1.39
CA PHE A 57 3.82 18.35 0.06
C PHE A 57 3.63 19.84 -0.27
N LYS A 58 3.09 20.65 0.66
CA LYS A 58 2.90 22.08 0.47
C LYS A 58 4.20 22.79 0.08
N LYS A 59 5.31 22.45 0.75
CA LYS A 59 6.64 22.99 0.46
C LYS A 59 7.13 22.57 -0.93
N VAL A 60 6.96 21.30 -1.26
CA VAL A 60 7.36 20.75 -2.57
C VAL A 60 6.53 21.37 -3.70
N ALA A 61 5.23 21.53 -3.53
CA ALA A 61 4.35 22.17 -4.51
C ALA A 61 4.75 23.62 -4.77
N LYS A 62 5.10 24.37 -3.71
CA LYS A 62 5.61 25.75 -3.84
C LYS A 62 6.91 25.79 -4.66
N GLU A 63 7.84 24.88 -4.41
CA GLU A 63 9.11 24.80 -5.12
C GLU A 63 8.90 24.43 -6.60
N ILE A 64 7.96 23.53 -6.93
CA ILE A 64 7.57 23.17 -8.29
C ILE A 64 7.05 24.40 -9.05
N ASN A 65 6.13 25.15 -8.45
CA ASN A 65 5.56 26.35 -9.06
C ASN A 65 6.63 27.43 -9.32
N LEU A 66 7.56 27.64 -8.38
CA LEU A 66 8.65 28.60 -8.52
C LEU A 66 9.68 28.21 -9.58
N ASN A 67 9.87 26.92 -9.81
CA ASN A 67 10.84 26.42 -10.76
C ASN A 67 10.29 26.22 -12.18
N ASN A 68 9.01 26.57 -12.42
CA ASN A 68 8.33 26.42 -13.70
C ASN A 68 8.50 24.99 -14.27
N VAL A 69 8.11 24.00 -13.49
CA VAL A 69 8.14 22.58 -13.89
C VAL A 69 6.90 22.25 -14.72
N PHE A 70 7.07 21.68 -15.90
CA PHE A 70 6.00 21.28 -16.79
C PHE A 70 5.76 19.77 -16.73
N TYR A 71 4.50 19.37 -16.66
CA TYR A 71 4.08 17.96 -16.60
C TYR A 71 2.69 17.77 -17.21
N LYS A 72 2.47 16.64 -17.84
CA LYS A 72 1.19 16.30 -18.47
C LYS A 72 0.22 15.62 -17.50
N ASN A 73 0.74 14.88 -16.53
CA ASN A 73 -0.04 14.09 -15.58
C ASN A 73 0.60 14.10 -14.20
N ILE A 74 -0.22 13.85 -13.19
CA ILE A 74 0.20 13.76 -11.79
C ILE A 74 -0.15 12.37 -11.26
N VAL A 75 0.81 11.73 -10.60
CA VAL A 75 0.60 10.52 -9.80
C VAL A 75 0.99 10.81 -8.34
N SER A 76 0.18 10.39 -7.40
CA SER A 76 0.43 10.58 -5.98
C SER A 76 0.20 9.28 -5.20
N ILE A 77 1.17 8.89 -4.38
CA ILE A 77 1.02 7.83 -3.38
C ILE A 77 0.90 8.37 -1.95
N MET A 78 0.68 9.69 -1.82
CA MET A 78 0.56 10.34 -0.51
C MET A 78 -0.77 9.99 0.15
N ALA A 79 -0.73 9.52 1.39
CA ALA A 79 -1.92 9.31 2.20
C ALA A 79 -2.58 10.66 2.56
N GLY A 80 -3.90 10.75 2.49
CA GLY A 80 -4.67 11.90 2.97
C GLY A 80 -4.58 13.18 2.14
N ILE A 81 -3.84 13.23 1.04
CA ILE A 81 -3.82 14.39 0.14
C ILE A 81 -4.73 14.14 -1.06
N THR A 82 -5.86 14.85 -1.11
CA THR A 82 -6.88 14.68 -2.16
C THR A 82 -6.45 15.28 -3.51
N THR A 83 -7.08 14.81 -4.59
CA THR A 83 -6.85 15.35 -5.93
C THR A 83 -7.13 16.87 -6.01
N SER A 84 -8.18 17.34 -5.33
CA SER A 84 -8.51 18.76 -5.26
C SER A 84 -7.41 19.57 -4.55
N LYS A 85 -6.86 19.02 -3.46
CA LYS A 85 -5.77 19.65 -2.71
C LYS A 85 -4.48 19.69 -3.51
N ILE A 86 -4.15 18.59 -4.22
CA ILE A 86 -2.98 18.55 -5.14
C ILE A 86 -3.11 19.65 -6.20
N ARG A 87 -4.28 19.76 -6.85
CA ARG A 87 -4.53 20.81 -7.86
C ARG A 87 -4.43 22.21 -7.30
N SER A 88 -5.01 22.45 -6.12
CA SER A 88 -4.97 23.76 -5.46
C SER A 88 -3.53 24.21 -5.18
N TYR A 89 -2.70 23.35 -4.60
CA TYR A 89 -1.32 23.71 -4.29
C TYR A 89 -0.43 23.88 -5.52
N LEU A 90 -0.66 23.05 -6.55
CA LEU A 90 0.08 23.15 -7.81
C LEU A 90 -0.50 24.18 -8.79
N LYS A 91 -1.62 24.82 -8.44
CA LYS A 91 -2.34 25.79 -9.30
C LYS A 91 -2.59 25.24 -10.71
N THR A 92 -3.05 24.00 -10.83
CA THR A 92 -3.21 23.28 -12.08
C THR A 92 -4.56 22.60 -12.21
N GLN A 93 -5.01 22.39 -13.45
CA GLN A 93 -6.16 21.54 -13.80
C GLN A 93 -5.73 20.17 -14.37
N THR A 94 -4.46 19.86 -14.32
CA THR A 94 -3.90 18.60 -14.81
C THR A 94 -4.57 17.40 -14.14
N SER A 95 -4.69 16.30 -14.88
CA SER A 95 -5.24 15.05 -14.35
C SER A 95 -4.38 14.51 -13.21
N VAL A 96 -5.06 14.04 -12.16
CA VAL A 96 -4.41 13.48 -10.98
C VAL A 96 -4.86 12.04 -10.81
N THR A 97 -3.90 11.14 -10.71
CA THR A 97 -4.12 9.76 -10.28
C THR A 97 -3.57 9.58 -8.88
N ARG A 98 -4.40 9.13 -7.96
CA ARG A 98 -3.96 8.69 -6.63
C ARG A 98 -3.83 7.19 -6.62
N VAL A 99 -2.72 6.69 -6.09
CA VAL A 99 -2.51 5.27 -5.85
C VAL A 99 -2.19 5.07 -4.38
N MET A 100 -2.89 4.16 -3.74
CA MET A 100 -2.58 3.71 -2.39
C MET A 100 -2.02 2.30 -2.47
N PRO A 101 -0.69 2.14 -2.56
CA PRO A 101 -0.03 0.84 -2.48
C PRO A 101 0.10 0.39 -1.03
N ASN A 102 0.53 -0.86 -0.82
CA ASN A 102 0.95 -1.35 0.49
C ASN A 102 2.39 -1.88 0.47
N LEU A 103 2.90 -2.27 1.63
CA LEU A 103 4.30 -2.70 1.78
C LEU A 103 4.67 -3.90 0.88
N ALA A 104 3.72 -4.78 0.56
CA ALA A 104 3.99 -5.98 -0.24
C ALA A 104 4.42 -5.69 -1.70
N VAL A 105 4.41 -4.42 -2.15
CA VAL A 105 5.05 -4.01 -3.42
C VAL A 105 6.56 -4.32 -3.46
N GLU A 106 7.20 -4.46 -2.31
CA GLU A 106 8.62 -4.81 -2.23
C GLU A 106 8.91 -6.21 -2.79
N VAL A 107 7.92 -7.10 -2.70
CA VAL A 107 7.99 -8.49 -3.19
C VAL A 107 7.06 -8.73 -4.39
N ASN A 108 6.56 -7.67 -5.05
CA ASN A 108 5.64 -7.71 -6.20
C ASN A 108 4.28 -8.40 -5.91
N LEU A 109 3.87 -8.43 -4.65
CA LEU A 109 2.57 -8.93 -4.18
C LEU A 109 1.73 -7.78 -3.59
N GLY A 110 2.00 -6.55 -4.01
CA GLY A 110 1.30 -5.37 -3.53
C GLY A 110 -0.19 -5.35 -3.88
N VAL A 111 -0.94 -4.66 -3.05
CA VAL A 111 -2.32 -4.24 -3.33
C VAL A 111 -2.27 -2.76 -3.66
N ASN A 112 -2.56 -2.40 -4.91
CA ASN A 112 -2.53 -1.03 -5.39
C ASN A 112 -3.96 -0.57 -5.65
N CYS A 113 -4.50 0.29 -4.80
CA CYS A 113 -5.81 0.88 -5.03
C CYS A 113 -5.66 2.23 -5.76
N ILE A 114 -6.29 2.35 -6.94
CA ILE A 114 -6.06 3.43 -7.89
C ILE A 114 -7.35 4.24 -8.06
N PHE A 115 -7.26 5.54 -7.84
CA PHE A 115 -8.31 6.50 -8.17
C PHE A 115 -7.81 7.45 -9.25
N HIS A 116 -8.58 7.60 -10.31
CA HIS A 116 -8.32 8.55 -11.38
C HIS A 116 -9.30 9.72 -11.32
N SER A 117 -8.81 10.95 -11.40
CA SER A 117 -9.69 12.10 -11.58
C SER A 117 -10.44 12.03 -12.92
N SER A 118 -11.62 12.65 -13.00
CA SER A 118 -12.55 12.57 -14.15
C SER A 118 -11.93 12.96 -15.49
N ASN A 119 -10.96 13.87 -15.48
CA ASN A 119 -10.26 14.34 -16.68
C ASN A 119 -9.03 13.48 -17.08
N SER A 120 -8.81 12.33 -16.44
CA SER A 120 -7.72 11.41 -16.80
C SER A 120 -8.03 10.67 -18.11
N LYS A 121 -7.10 10.76 -19.08
CA LYS A 121 -7.23 10.10 -20.38
C LYS A 121 -7.07 8.59 -20.25
N ASN A 122 -7.83 7.82 -21.04
CA ASN A 122 -7.81 6.35 -20.99
C ASN A 122 -6.42 5.74 -21.25
N LEU A 123 -5.66 6.32 -22.15
CA LEU A 123 -4.29 5.86 -22.43
C LEU A 123 -3.40 5.98 -21.20
N PHE A 124 -3.51 7.10 -20.47
CA PHE A 124 -2.76 7.30 -19.24
C PHE A 124 -3.18 6.33 -18.13
N LYS A 125 -4.50 6.09 -17.96
CA LYS A 125 -5.02 5.07 -17.01
C LYS A 125 -4.44 3.69 -17.30
N LYS A 126 -4.41 3.26 -18.57
CA LYS A 126 -3.80 1.99 -19.00
C LYS A 126 -2.31 1.94 -18.64
N SER A 127 -1.57 3.03 -18.88
CA SER A 127 -0.14 3.12 -18.54
C SER A 127 0.11 2.98 -17.05
N ILE A 128 -0.71 3.64 -16.21
CA ILE A 128 -0.63 3.52 -14.75
C ILE A 128 -0.97 2.10 -14.29
N ASN A 129 -2.03 1.50 -14.83
CA ASN A 129 -2.38 0.11 -14.52
C ASN A 129 -1.25 -0.86 -14.88
N SER A 130 -0.61 -0.69 -16.04
CA SER A 130 0.54 -1.51 -16.44
C SER A 130 1.74 -1.30 -15.49
N LEU A 131 2.03 -0.04 -15.12
CA LEU A 131 3.15 0.31 -14.26
C LEU A 131 3.00 -0.28 -12.85
N PHE A 132 1.83 -0.15 -12.25
CA PHE A 132 1.56 -0.68 -10.91
C PHE A 132 1.27 -2.18 -10.91
N GLY A 133 0.80 -2.76 -12.03
CA GLY A 133 0.60 -4.20 -12.18
C GLY A 133 1.86 -5.05 -12.01
N ILE A 134 3.05 -4.46 -12.24
CA ILE A 134 4.33 -5.12 -11.96
C ILE A 134 4.58 -5.26 -10.45
N LEU A 135 3.96 -4.42 -9.64
CA LEU A 135 4.12 -4.38 -8.19
C LEU A 135 3.11 -5.25 -7.44
N GLY A 136 2.11 -5.80 -8.16
CA GLY A 136 1.04 -6.61 -7.59
C GLY A 136 -0.31 -6.36 -8.24
N ASN A 137 -1.40 -6.59 -7.51
CA ASN A 137 -2.76 -6.47 -8.01
C ASN A 137 -3.27 -5.02 -7.93
N ASN A 138 -3.90 -4.57 -9.01
CA ASN A 138 -4.50 -3.25 -9.09
C ASN A 138 -6.03 -3.33 -8.91
N TYR A 139 -6.57 -2.39 -8.12
CA TYR A 139 -8.01 -2.23 -7.88
C TYR A 139 -8.41 -0.79 -8.16
N GLU A 140 -9.26 -0.56 -9.16
CA GLU A 140 -9.76 0.78 -9.47
C GLU A 140 -10.86 1.17 -8.48
N ILE A 141 -10.70 2.35 -7.86
CA ILE A 141 -11.63 2.91 -6.89
C ILE A 141 -12.36 4.09 -7.55
N LYS A 142 -13.69 4.02 -7.59
CA LYS A 142 -14.52 5.05 -8.22
C LYS A 142 -14.74 6.29 -7.35
N ASP A 143 -14.75 6.12 -6.03
CA ASP A 143 -14.91 7.23 -5.08
C ASP A 143 -13.59 7.46 -4.34
N GLU A 144 -13.02 8.67 -4.52
CA GLU A 144 -11.76 9.05 -3.87
C GLU A 144 -11.80 8.91 -2.33
N LYS A 145 -12.97 9.12 -1.70
CA LYS A 145 -13.15 9.00 -0.24
C LYS A 145 -12.89 7.59 0.29
N LEU A 146 -12.97 6.57 -0.56
CA LEU A 146 -12.66 5.19 -0.17
C LEU A 146 -11.17 4.95 0.04
N LEU A 147 -10.28 5.82 -0.46
CA LEU A 147 -8.83 5.65 -0.27
C LEU A 147 -8.41 5.71 1.20
N GLU A 148 -9.13 6.42 2.06
CA GLU A 148 -8.88 6.41 3.50
C GLU A 148 -9.25 5.05 4.13
N SER A 149 -10.33 4.42 3.64
CA SER A 149 -10.69 3.04 4.04
C SER A 149 -9.68 2.03 3.49
N VAL A 150 -9.21 2.22 2.26
CA VAL A 150 -8.11 1.42 1.68
C VAL A 150 -6.85 1.53 2.54
N THR A 151 -6.49 2.73 2.98
CA THR A 151 -5.35 2.94 3.87
C THR A 151 -5.48 2.10 5.15
N ALA A 152 -6.67 2.05 5.75
CA ALA A 152 -6.92 1.28 6.96
C ALA A 152 -6.90 -0.25 6.72
N ILE A 153 -7.42 -0.73 5.58
CA ILE A 153 -7.50 -2.17 5.27
C ILE A 153 -6.20 -2.70 4.66
N SER A 154 -5.73 -2.07 3.60
CA SER A 154 -4.62 -2.58 2.79
C SER A 154 -3.29 -1.89 3.12
N GLY A 155 -3.28 -0.57 3.35
CA GLY A 155 -2.07 0.16 3.71
C GLY A 155 -1.51 -0.26 5.07
N SER A 156 -2.38 -0.30 6.09
CA SER A 156 -2.03 -0.73 7.46
C SER A 156 -2.11 -2.26 7.64
N GLY A 157 -2.82 -2.96 6.76
CA GLY A 157 -3.12 -4.40 6.84
C GLY A 157 -1.90 -5.28 7.08
N PRO A 158 -0.77 -5.11 6.37
CA PRO A 158 0.42 -5.92 6.62
C PRO A 158 0.86 -5.94 8.08
N ALA A 159 0.77 -4.79 8.79
CA ALA A 159 1.13 -4.71 10.20
C ALA A 159 0.20 -5.56 11.09
N TYR A 160 -1.08 -5.69 10.75
CA TYR A 160 -2.02 -6.54 11.49
C TYR A 160 -1.63 -8.02 11.39
N PHE A 161 -1.26 -8.46 10.19
CA PHE A 161 -0.81 -9.83 9.97
C PHE A 161 0.56 -10.10 10.59
N PHE A 162 1.49 -9.14 10.56
CA PHE A 162 2.76 -9.27 11.28
C PHE A 162 2.55 -9.40 12.79
N LEU A 163 1.63 -8.61 13.35
CA LEU A 163 1.26 -8.74 14.76
C LEU A 163 0.61 -10.10 15.07
N PHE A 164 -0.31 -10.55 14.20
CA PHE A 164 -0.93 -11.87 14.33
C PHE A 164 0.12 -12.99 14.36
N LEU A 165 1.05 -12.99 13.40
CA LEU A 165 2.14 -13.97 13.35
C LEU A 165 3.00 -13.91 14.61
N ASN A 166 3.35 -12.71 15.08
CA ASN A 166 4.15 -12.53 16.30
C ASN A 166 3.45 -13.08 17.54
N VAL A 167 2.14 -12.80 17.68
CA VAL A 167 1.33 -13.31 18.80
C VAL A 167 1.21 -14.83 18.72
N PHE A 168 0.97 -15.40 17.55
CA PHE A 168 0.80 -16.83 17.37
C PHE A 168 2.11 -17.59 17.63
N GLU A 169 3.26 -17.07 17.18
CA GLU A 169 4.59 -17.60 17.51
C GLU A 169 4.86 -17.56 19.02
N LYS A 170 4.48 -16.46 19.70
CA LYS A 170 4.63 -16.33 21.15
C LYS A 170 3.78 -17.37 21.90
N ILE A 171 2.52 -17.55 21.51
CA ILE A 171 1.63 -18.57 22.12
C ILE A 171 2.23 -19.97 21.93
N ALA A 172 2.73 -20.30 20.74
CA ALA A 172 3.39 -21.60 20.52
C ALA A 172 4.61 -21.78 21.43
N HIS A 173 5.40 -20.74 21.66
CA HIS A 173 6.51 -20.77 22.60
C HIS A 173 6.03 -20.96 24.05
N ASP A 174 4.96 -20.27 24.46
CA ASP A 174 4.37 -20.41 25.81
C ASP A 174 3.78 -21.82 26.05
N LEU A 175 3.39 -22.52 24.98
CA LEU A 175 2.98 -23.94 25.00
C LEU A 175 4.15 -24.93 25.08
N GLY A 176 5.40 -24.46 25.18
CA GLY A 176 6.60 -25.27 25.40
C GLY A 176 7.41 -25.60 24.14
N PHE A 177 7.04 -25.08 22.96
CA PHE A 177 7.85 -25.29 21.76
C PHE A 177 9.11 -24.41 21.77
N SER A 178 10.23 -24.93 21.27
CA SER A 178 11.42 -24.11 21.05
C SER A 178 11.12 -22.99 20.03
N LYS A 179 11.84 -21.86 20.09
CA LYS A 179 11.67 -20.72 19.18
C LYS A 179 11.66 -21.13 17.70
N LYS A 180 12.56 -22.03 17.30
CA LYS A 180 12.63 -22.55 15.92
C LYS A 180 11.36 -23.31 15.53
N VAL A 181 10.87 -24.18 16.41
CA VAL A 181 9.66 -24.96 16.15
C VAL A 181 8.42 -24.09 16.18
N ALA A 182 8.28 -23.20 17.17
CA ALA A 182 7.16 -22.24 17.28
C ALA A 182 7.01 -21.41 16.00
N ARG A 183 8.13 -20.88 15.50
CA ARG A 183 8.18 -20.16 14.23
C ARG A 183 7.76 -21.02 13.04
N GLY A 184 8.31 -22.24 12.92
CA GLY A 184 7.97 -23.17 11.84
C GLY A 184 6.49 -23.53 11.81
N LEU A 185 5.92 -23.85 12.98
CA LEU A 185 4.48 -24.14 13.12
C LEU A 185 3.62 -22.93 12.71
N THR A 186 3.95 -21.73 13.19
CA THR A 186 3.20 -20.52 12.90
C THR A 186 3.20 -20.19 11.41
N TYR A 187 4.39 -20.08 10.81
CA TYR A 187 4.53 -19.66 9.41
C TYR A 187 4.00 -20.72 8.44
N GLY A 188 4.33 -21.99 8.66
CA GLY A 188 3.85 -23.08 7.81
C GLY A 188 2.30 -23.21 7.84
N THR A 189 1.70 -23.03 9.02
CA THR A 189 0.22 -23.05 9.13
C THR A 189 -0.42 -21.91 8.33
N VAL A 190 0.11 -20.68 8.43
CA VAL A 190 -0.46 -19.52 7.72
C VAL A 190 -0.22 -19.63 6.22
N GLU A 191 0.98 -20.06 5.79
CA GLU A 191 1.31 -20.28 4.38
C GLU A 191 0.38 -21.32 3.75
N GLY A 192 0.23 -22.49 4.40
CA GLY A 192 -0.67 -23.54 3.93
C GLY A 192 -2.14 -23.09 3.88
N ALA A 193 -2.61 -22.34 4.88
CA ALA A 193 -3.97 -21.79 4.89
C ALA A 193 -4.20 -20.80 3.74
N LEU A 194 -3.22 -19.94 3.42
CA LEU A 194 -3.32 -19.01 2.30
C LEU A 194 -3.36 -19.75 0.94
N GLU A 195 -2.56 -20.79 0.76
CA GLU A 195 -2.60 -21.60 -0.46
C GLU A 195 -3.97 -22.29 -0.63
N LEU A 196 -4.54 -22.84 0.44
CA LEU A 196 -5.88 -23.44 0.40
C LEU A 196 -6.96 -22.41 0.02
N VAL A 197 -6.87 -21.17 0.53
CA VAL A 197 -7.82 -20.09 0.16
C VAL A 197 -7.69 -19.70 -1.32
N LYS A 198 -6.51 -19.80 -1.93
CA LYS A 198 -6.35 -19.56 -3.37
C LYS A 198 -7.03 -20.64 -4.22
N MET A 199 -7.09 -21.88 -3.73
CA MET A 199 -7.73 -23.00 -4.43
C MET A 199 -9.24 -23.04 -4.21
N GLU A 200 -9.71 -22.79 -2.99
CA GLU A 200 -11.11 -22.77 -2.61
C GLU A 200 -11.51 -21.38 -2.10
N ASN A 201 -12.24 -20.64 -2.92
CA ASN A 201 -12.60 -19.24 -2.63
C ASN A 201 -13.69 -19.08 -1.54
N ASN A 202 -14.04 -20.15 -0.83
CA ASN A 202 -15.04 -20.15 0.25
C ASN A 202 -14.38 -20.47 1.60
N THR A 203 -13.99 -19.41 2.32
CA THR A 203 -13.34 -19.55 3.64
C THR A 203 -14.22 -20.23 4.69
N ARG A 204 -15.55 -20.10 4.62
CA ARG A 204 -16.46 -20.81 5.53
C ARG A 204 -16.46 -22.32 5.31
N LYS A 205 -16.35 -22.76 4.05
CA LYS A 205 -16.20 -24.17 3.73
C LYS A 205 -14.86 -24.72 4.24
N LEU A 206 -13.78 -23.97 4.08
CA LEU A 206 -12.46 -24.34 4.60
C LEU A 206 -12.46 -24.43 6.14
N ILE A 207 -13.07 -23.49 6.85
CA ILE A 207 -13.24 -23.54 8.30
C ILE A 207 -14.01 -24.83 8.69
N GLY A 208 -15.12 -25.13 7.99
CA GLY A 208 -15.90 -26.34 8.24
C GLY A 208 -15.13 -27.64 8.03
N SER A 209 -14.23 -27.68 7.05
CA SER A 209 -13.43 -28.90 6.76
C SER A 209 -12.45 -29.28 7.85
N VAL A 210 -12.00 -28.32 8.67
CA VAL A 210 -11.05 -28.55 9.77
C VAL A 210 -11.72 -28.51 11.16
N SER A 211 -13.04 -28.25 11.22
CA SER A 211 -13.78 -28.11 12.47
C SER A 211 -14.73 -29.32 12.68
N SER A 212 -14.22 -30.35 13.32
CA SER A 212 -15.07 -31.48 13.74
C SER A 212 -15.90 -31.12 14.98
N LYS A 213 -17.13 -31.71 15.04
CA LYS A 213 -18.02 -31.55 16.21
C LYS A 213 -17.34 -32.00 17.49
N LYS A 214 -17.35 -31.14 18.52
CA LYS A 214 -16.66 -31.32 19.81
C LYS A 214 -15.13 -31.41 19.70
N GLY A 215 -14.55 -31.02 18.56
CA GLY A 215 -13.09 -31.00 18.35
C GLY A 215 -12.39 -29.77 18.90
N THR A 216 -11.06 -29.78 18.87
CA THR A 216 -10.21 -28.69 19.35
C THR A 216 -10.44 -27.39 18.57
N THR A 217 -10.64 -27.50 17.26
CA THR A 217 -10.93 -26.34 16.37
C THR A 217 -12.27 -25.69 16.75
N GLU A 218 -13.32 -26.48 17.01
CA GLU A 218 -14.61 -25.94 17.44
C GLU A 218 -14.49 -25.18 18.77
N ALA A 219 -13.72 -25.70 19.73
CA ALA A 219 -13.47 -25.03 21.00
C ALA A 219 -12.77 -23.68 20.82
N ALA A 220 -11.77 -23.61 19.95
CA ALA A 220 -11.08 -22.36 19.63
C ALA A 220 -11.99 -21.36 18.90
N LEU A 221 -12.76 -21.81 17.91
CA LEU A 221 -13.69 -20.96 17.17
C LEU A 221 -14.77 -20.36 18.06
N LYS A 222 -15.28 -21.08 19.07
CA LYS A 222 -16.21 -20.55 20.08
C LYS A 222 -15.66 -19.29 20.81
N ILE A 223 -14.35 -19.21 20.97
CA ILE A 223 -13.71 -18.02 21.56
C ILE A 223 -13.55 -16.92 20.51
N LEU A 224 -13.02 -17.28 19.33
CA LEU A 224 -12.70 -16.32 18.26
C LEU A 224 -13.94 -15.70 17.63
N GLU A 225 -15.07 -16.40 17.59
CA GLU A 225 -16.33 -15.93 16.99
C GLU A 225 -17.28 -15.25 18.01
N LYS A 226 -16.85 -15.03 19.26
CA LYS A 226 -17.67 -14.30 20.24
C LYS A 226 -18.05 -12.92 19.70
N LYS A 227 -19.36 -12.59 19.75
CA LYS A 227 -19.91 -11.35 19.17
C LYS A 227 -19.25 -10.08 19.69
N ASN A 228 -19.00 -9.98 20.99
CA ASN A 228 -18.55 -8.74 21.64
C ASN A 228 -17.06 -8.69 21.98
N THR A 229 -16.36 -9.83 21.94
CA THR A 229 -14.94 -9.95 22.34
C THR A 229 -14.12 -10.77 21.36
N GLY A 230 -14.74 -11.33 20.34
CA GLY A 230 -14.06 -12.16 19.36
C GLY A 230 -13.31 -11.36 18.28
N LEU A 231 -12.70 -12.08 17.38
CA LEU A 231 -11.79 -11.54 16.35
C LEU A 231 -12.43 -10.43 15.52
N TYR A 232 -13.71 -10.59 15.13
CA TYR A 232 -14.40 -9.57 14.34
C TYR A 232 -14.47 -8.23 15.07
N LYS A 233 -14.80 -8.23 16.39
CA LYS A 233 -14.89 -7.00 17.17
C LYS A 233 -13.53 -6.32 17.30
N ILE A 234 -12.49 -7.10 17.61
CA ILE A 234 -11.10 -6.60 17.75
C ILE A 234 -10.63 -5.97 16.42
N MET A 235 -10.76 -6.70 15.32
CA MET A 235 -10.35 -6.23 14.00
C MET A 235 -11.16 -5.02 13.53
N LYS A 236 -12.47 -5.02 13.77
CA LYS A 236 -13.33 -3.87 13.49
C LYS A 236 -12.83 -2.62 14.20
N ASP A 237 -12.60 -2.69 15.51
CA ASP A 237 -12.14 -1.54 16.29
C ASP A 237 -10.79 -1.02 15.79
N ALA A 238 -9.84 -1.92 15.55
CA ALA A 238 -8.51 -1.57 15.03
C ALA A 238 -8.58 -0.87 13.66
N VAL A 239 -9.33 -1.45 12.71
CA VAL A 239 -9.50 -0.90 11.36
C VAL A 239 -10.23 0.46 11.39
N TYR A 240 -11.27 0.59 12.22
CA TYR A 240 -11.99 1.87 12.34
C TYR A 240 -11.14 2.95 13.03
N ALA A 241 -10.29 2.59 14.00
CA ALA A 241 -9.32 3.51 14.57
C ALA A 241 -8.30 4.00 13.52
N ALA A 242 -7.77 3.08 12.71
CA ALA A 242 -6.88 3.42 11.60
C ALA A 242 -7.56 4.32 10.56
N LYS A 243 -8.81 4.00 10.16
CA LYS A 243 -9.60 4.85 9.26
C LYS A 243 -9.84 6.24 9.83
N LYS A 244 -10.22 6.34 11.11
CA LYS A 244 -10.40 7.64 11.80
C LYS A 244 -9.11 8.45 11.77
N ARG A 245 -7.97 7.81 12.00
CA ARG A 245 -6.66 8.47 11.93
C ARG A 245 -6.31 8.92 10.51
N ALA A 246 -6.53 8.09 9.50
CA ALA A 246 -6.34 8.46 8.09
C ALA A 246 -7.17 9.69 7.71
N ASN A 247 -8.46 9.72 8.10
CA ASN A 247 -9.34 10.87 7.89
C ASN A 247 -8.85 12.14 8.60
N SER A 248 -8.31 12.02 9.83
CA SER A 248 -7.78 13.19 10.54
C SER A 248 -6.54 13.75 9.88
N LEU A 249 -5.65 12.89 9.37
CA LEU A 249 -4.45 13.30 8.63
C LEU A 249 -4.82 14.01 7.31
N SER A 250 -5.87 13.57 6.62
CA SER A 250 -6.33 14.23 5.39
C SER A 250 -6.92 15.62 5.63
N LYS A 251 -7.41 15.92 6.84
CA LYS A 251 -7.92 17.25 7.22
C LYS A 251 -6.82 18.20 7.68
N LEU A 252 -5.75 17.68 8.29
CA LEU A 252 -4.63 18.47 8.81
C LEU A 252 -3.65 18.91 7.71
N ASN A 253 -3.59 18.21 6.63
CA ASN A 253 -2.76 18.50 5.47
C ASN A 253 -3.58 19.14 4.34
#